data_c467864731c0109b1717990bea11bcc3
#
_entry.id   c467864731c0109b1717990bea11bcc3
#
_cell.length_a   1.000
_cell.length_b   1.000
_cell.length_c   1.000
_cell.angle_alpha   90.00
_cell.angle_beta   90.00
_cell.angle_gamma   90.00
#
_symmetry.space_group_name_H-M   'P 1'
#
loop_
_entity.id
_entity.type
_entity.pdbx_description
1 polymer ?
#
loop_
_entity_poly.entity_id
_entity_poly.type
_entity_poly.pdbx_seq_one_letter_code
_entity_poly.pdbx_strand_id
1 'polypeptide(L)'
;MTDQPEKPEPAADPAAPPTAVWKDIAEAGGIQPWILRELRRRNLLDEGVDTSKLNDKERKRYKARREEERRVKRLLKKFAWAEYKRTHLVHLGFGLFHHDTADVDKYDIDEPEVRLAQNSLPEIRDQHALAEALELTIPQLRWLCFQRDVDTGTHYRRWHIPKRTGGMRLISAPKPLLMRVQRWLNQNVSERLPVHGAAHGFVRGRSTVSNAAMHAGATT
;
A
#
# COMPACT_ATOMS: atom_id res chain seq x y z
N MET A 1 -46.25 19.27 14.30
CA MET A 1 -45.05 18.66 13.72
C MET A 1 -45.43 17.23 13.34
N THR A 2 -45.76 17.05 12.06
CA THR A 2 -46.24 15.80 11.48
C THR A 2 -45.02 14.97 11.08
N ASP A 3 -44.83 13.87 11.82
CA ASP A 3 -43.88 12.83 11.54
C ASP A 3 -44.36 12.09 10.27
N GLN A 4 -43.74 12.39 9.12
CA GLN A 4 -43.96 11.61 7.89
C GLN A 4 -43.05 10.40 7.94
N PRO A 5 -43.56 9.18 7.79
CA PRO A 5 -42.72 8.00 7.69
C PRO A 5 -41.84 8.12 6.43
N GLU A 6 -40.52 8.00 6.63
CA GLU A 6 -39.52 7.93 5.57
C GLU A 6 -39.92 6.83 4.56
N LYS A 7 -40.06 7.24 3.30
CA LYS A 7 -40.30 6.28 2.20
C LYS A 7 -39.15 5.27 2.16
N PRO A 8 -39.44 3.96 2.11
CA PRO A 8 -38.39 2.99 1.96
C PRO A 8 -37.63 3.25 0.65
N GLU A 9 -36.31 3.37 0.75
CA GLU A 9 -35.44 3.43 -0.43
C GLU A 9 -35.73 2.29 -1.39
N PRO A 10 -35.78 2.53 -2.71
CA PRO A 10 -36.04 1.49 -3.69
C PRO A 10 -34.96 0.39 -3.55
N ALA A 11 -35.41 -0.87 -3.50
CA ALA A 11 -34.53 -2.02 -3.42
C ALA A 11 -33.49 -1.96 -4.55
N ALA A 12 -32.21 -1.94 -4.18
CA ALA A 12 -31.12 -1.88 -5.16
C ALA A 12 -31.13 -3.14 -6.03
N ASP A 13 -30.87 -2.96 -7.33
CA ASP A 13 -30.70 -4.08 -8.28
C ASP A 13 -29.63 -5.04 -7.72
N PRO A 14 -29.95 -6.31 -7.48
CA PRO A 14 -28.99 -7.28 -6.94
C PRO A 14 -27.77 -7.49 -7.85
N ALA A 15 -27.87 -7.19 -9.14
CA ALA A 15 -26.79 -7.33 -10.12
C ALA A 15 -25.94 -6.05 -10.29
N ALA A 16 -26.40 -4.88 -9.77
CA ALA A 16 -25.66 -3.63 -9.93
C ALA A 16 -24.32 -3.66 -9.18
N PRO A 17 -23.23 -3.18 -9.79
CA PRO A 17 -21.94 -3.06 -9.10
C PRO A 17 -22.06 -2.05 -7.94
N PRO A 18 -21.37 -2.29 -6.81
CA PRO A 18 -21.35 -1.33 -5.72
C PRO A 18 -20.55 -0.07 -6.12
N THR A 19 -21.03 1.09 -5.67
CA THR A 19 -20.37 2.40 -5.89
C THR A 19 -19.67 2.93 -4.66
N ALA A 20 -19.67 2.16 -3.56
CA ALA A 20 -19.05 2.55 -2.30
C ALA A 20 -17.55 2.78 -2.44
N VAL A 21 -17.01 3.75 -1.72
CA VAL A 21 -15.57 3.94 -1.54
C VAL A 21 -15.12 3.33 -0.21
N TRP A 22 -13.81 3.20 -0.01
CA TRP A 22 -13.29 2.61 1.23
C TRP A 22 -13.80 3.31 2.50
N LYS A 23 -14.00 4.63 2.47
CA LYS A 23 -14.55 5.38 3.59
C LYS A 23 -15.90 4.82 4.06
N ASP A 24 -16.82 4.54 3.14
CA ASP A 24 -18.15 3.99 3.46
C ASP A 24 -18.07 2.58 4.07
N ILE A 25 -17.06 1.80 3.64
CA ILE A 25 -16.80 0.45 4.16
C ILE A 25 -16.23 0.54 5.59
N ALA A 26 -15.33 1.47 5.84
CA ALA A 26 -14.76 1.70 7.16
C ALA A 26 -15.80 2.23 8.16
N GLU A 27 -16.63 3.17 7.76
CA GLU A 27 -17.75 3.71 8.57
C GLU A 27 -18.80 2.64 8.92
N ALA A 28 -18.96 1.62 8.07
CA ALA A 28 -19.80 0.47 8.37
C ALA A 28 -19.18 -0.51 9.41
N GLY A 29 -17.98 -0.25 9.89
CA GLY A 29 -17.25 -1.14 10.79
C GLY A 29 -16.38 -2.18 10.07
N GLY A 30 -16.05 -1.95 8.79
CA GLY A 30 -15.19 -2.81 8.00
C GLY A 30 -15.92 -3.69 6.98
N ILE A 31 -15.15 -4.57 6.32
CA ILE A 31 -15.62 -5.34 5.16
C ILE A 31 -16.82 -6.24 5.49
N GLN A 32 -16.79 -6.96 6.59
CA GLN A 32 -17.86 -7.92 6.91
C GLN A 32 -19.18 -7.23 7.26
N PRO A 33 -19.24 -6.24 8.18
CA PRO A 33 -20.44 -5.48 8.46
C PRO A 33 -21.01 -4.78 7.22
N TRP A 34 -20.15 -4.21 6.38
CA TRP A 34 -20.58 -3.59 5.12
C TRP A 34 -21.21 -4.60 4.16
N ILE A 35 -20.63 -5.79 3.97
CA ILE A 35 -21.21 -6.85 3.15
C ILE A 35 -22.58 -7.26 3.65
N LEU A 36 -22.75 -7.42 4.98
CA LEU A 36 -24.04 -7.76 5.57
C LEU A 36 -25.09 -6.68 5.33
N ARG A 37 -24.70 -5.40 5.47
CA ARG A 37 -25.57 -4.24 5.16
C ARG A 37 -26.02 -4.27 3.70
N GLU A 38 -25.09 -4.51 2.76
CA GLU A 38 -25.40 -4.58 1.34
C GLU A 38 -26.28 -5.77 0.97
N LEU A 39 -26.08 -6.93 1.58
CA LEU A 39 -26.95 -8.09 1.38
C LEU A 39 -28.36 -7.85 1.92
N ARG A 40 -28.51 -7.16 3.07
CA ARG A 40 -29.82 -6.74 3.59
C ARG A 40 -30.52 -5.78 2.64
N ARG A 41 -29.80 -4.74 2.17
CA ARG A 41 -30.33 -3.75 1.22
C ARG A 41 -30.83 -4.40 -0.09
N ARG A 42 -30.22 -5.51 -0.49
CA ARG A 42 -30.59 -6.28 -1.70
C ARG A 42 -31.59 -7.40 -1.42
N ASN A 43 -32.11 -7.50 -0.21
CA ASN A 43 -33.01 -8.59 0.21
C ASN A 43 -32.46 -10.00 -0.03
N LEU A 44 -31.14 -10.17 0.06
CA LEU A 44 -30.47 -11.46 -0.16
C LEU A 44 -30.04 -12.14 1.13
N LEU A 45 -30.15 -11.47 2.29
CA LEU A 45 -29.82 -12.08 3.57
C LEU A 45 -30.97 -13.00 4.03
N ASP A 46 -30.68 -14.30 4.12
CA ASP A 46 -31.63 -15.29 4.62
C ASP A 46 -31.37 -15.54 6.11
N GLU A 47 -32.28 -15.10 6.96
CA GLU A 47 -32.25 -15.34 8.40
C GLU A 47 -33.00 -16.65 8.72
N GLY A 48 -32.25 -17.78 8.72
CA GLY A 48 -32.68 -19.00 9.42
C GLY A 48 -33.96 -19.65 8.96
N VAL A 49 -34.16 -19.86 7.66
CA VAL A 49 -35.34 -20.65 7.18
C VAL A 49 -35.18 -22.12 7.56
N ASP A 50 -36.16 -22.65 8.28
CA ASP A 50 -36.24 -24.08 8.58
C ASP A 50 -36.52 -24.87 7.29
N THR A 51 -35.46 -25.45 6.73
CA THR A 51 -35.52 -26.19 5.46
C THR A 51 -36.29 -27.52 5.55
N SER A 52 -36.58 -28.02 6.77
CA SER A 52 -37.29 -29.30 6.96
C SER A 52 -38.76 -29.21 6.56
N LYS A 53 -39.35 -28.02 6.65
CA LYS A 53 -40.77 -27.75 6.37
C LYS A 53 -41.05 -27.31 4.93
N LEU A 54 -40.02 -27.17 4.09
CA LEU A 54 -40.17 -26.69 2.72
C LEU A 54 -40.57 -27.84 1.78
N ASN A 55 -41.55 -27.57 0.89
CA ASN A 55 -41.87 -28.45 -0.23
C ASN A 55 -40.77 -28.38 -1.32
N ASP A 56 -40.78 -29.26 -2.31
CA ASP A 56 -39.71 -29.36 -3.33
C ASP A 56 -39.58 -28.10 -4.16
N LYS A 57 -40.64 -27.38 -4.47
CA LYS A 57 -40.63 -26.11 -5.21
C LYS A 57 -39.98 -24.99 -4.36
N GLU A 58 -40.33 -24.96 -3.09
CA GLU A 58 -39.75 -24.00 -2.13
C GLU A 58 -38.25 -24.28 -1.87
N ARG A 59 -37.89 -25.57 -1.71
CA ARG A 59 -36.48 -25.99 -1.60
C ARG A 59 -35.65 -25.56 -2.81
N LYS A 60 -36.21 -25.68 -4.02
CA LYS A 60 -35.52 -25.27 -5.24
C LYS A 60 -35.34 -23.75 -5.28
N ARG A 61 -36.35 -22.97 -4.90
CA ARG A 61 -36.26 -21.50 -4.78
C ARG A 61 -35.25 -21.07 -3.71
N TYR A 62 -35.28 -21.72 -2.55
CA TYR A 62 -34.35 -21.47 -1.45
C TYR A 62 -32.90 -21.74 -1.89
N LYS A 63 -32.63 -22.87 -2.54
CA LYS A 63 -31.29 -23.18 -3.07
C LYS A 63 -30.81 -22.11 -4.06
N ALA A 64 -31.65 -21.69 -5.01
CA ALA A 64 -31.31 -20.66 -5.98
C ALA A 64 -31.00 -19.32 -5.29
N ARG A 65 -31.80 -18.93 -4.29
CA ARG A 65 -31.57 -17.70 -3.51
C ARG A 65 -30.26 -17.76 -2.71
N ARG A 66 -29.93 -18.88 -2.07
CA ARG A 66 -28.68 -19.10 -1.35
C ARG A 66 -27.45 -19.09 -2.29
N GLU A 67 -27.63 -19.58 -3.50
CA GLU A 67 -26.58 -19.53 -4.52
C GLU A 67 -26.32 -18.08 -4.96
N GLU A 68 -27.38 -17.33 -5.18
CA GLU A 68 -27.30 -15.90 -5.52
C GLU A 68 -26.68 -15.08 -4.38
N GLU A 69 -27.07 -15.31 -3.12
CA GLU A 69 -26.44 -14.70 -1.95
C GLU A 69 -24.93 -14.96 -1.93
N ARG A 70 -24.51 -16.22 -2.13
CA ARG A 70 -23.08 -16.60 -2.16
C ARG A 70 -22.35 -15.91 -3.32
N ARG A 71 -22.99 -15.80 -4.47
CA ARG A 71 -22.44 -15.12 -5.65
C ARG A 71 -22.21 -13.63 -5.36
N VAL A 72 -23.25 -12.95 -4.89
CA VAL A 72 -23.20 -11.52 -4.54
C VAL A 72 -22.21 -11.27 -3.40
N LYS A 73 -22.19 -12.07 -2.36
CA LYS A 73 -21.23 -11.98 -1.26
C LYS A 73 -19.79 -12.05 -1.73
N ARG A 74 -19.48 -12.95 -2.68
CA ARG A 74 -18.14 -13.04 -3.29
C ARG A 74 -17.77 -11.79 -4.09
N LEU A 75 -18.72 -11.24 -4.85
CA LEU A 75 -18.50 -10.00 -5.60
C LEU A 75 -18.27 -8.80 -4.68
N LEU A 76 -19.08 -8.64 -3.65
CA LEU A 76 -18.93 -7.58 -2.64
C LEU A 76 -17.59 -7.69 -1.91
N LYS A 77 -17.20 -8.91 -1.51
CA LYS A 77 -15.88 -9.14 -0.89
C LYS A 77 -14.72 -8.77 -1.82
N LYS A 78 -14.81 -9.16 -3.10
CA LYS A 78 -13.79 -8.82 -4.11
C LYS A 78 -13.70 -7.31 -4.32
N PHE A 79 -14.84 -6.63 -4.38
CA PHE A 79 -14.91 -5.18 -4.51
C PHE A 79 -14.32 -4.47 -3.28
N ALA A 80 -14.78 -4.80 -2.07
CA ALA A 80 -14.29 -4.20 -0.83
C ALA A 80 -12.78 -4.39 -0.66
N TRP A 81 -12.26 -5.56 -1.02
CA TRP A 81 -10.83 -5.83 -1.00
C TRP A 81 -10.06 -5.04 -2.05
N ALA A 82 -10.64 -4.79 -3.23
CA ALA A 82 -10.04 -3.93 -4.25
C ALA A 82 -9.97 -2.46 -3.77
N GLU A 83 -11.03 -1.96 -3.12
CA GLU A 83 -11.06 -0.62 -2.53
C GLU A 83 -10.05 -0.49 -1.37
N TYR A 84 -9.96 -1.49 -0.50
CA TYR A 84 -8.93 -1.52 0.55
C TYR A 84 -7.53 -1.41 -0.03
N LYS A 85 -7.21 -2.24 -1.02
CA LYS A 85 -5.89 -2.21 -1.68
C LYS A 85 -5.60 -0.93 -2.46
N ARG A 86 -6.61 -0.17 -2.84
CA ARG A 86 -6.45 1.12 -3.51
C ARG A 86 -5.92 2.19 -2.55
N THR A 87 -6.28 2.08 -1.27
CA THR A 87 -6.00 3.08 -0.22
C THR A 87 -4.93 2.62 0.78
N HIS A 88 -4.58 1.34 0.82
CA HIS A 88 -3.65 0.77 1.81
C HIS A 88 -2.52 -0.02 1.16
N LEU A 89 -1.36 0.01 1.77
CA LEU A 89 -0.24 -0.89 1.46
C LEU A 89 -0.44 -2.20 2.21
N VAL A 90 -0.87 -3.27 1.53
CA VAL A 90 -1.20 -4.55 2.17
C VAL A 90 -0.20 -5.68 1.87
N HIS A 91 0.49 -5.58 0.73
CA HIS A 91 1.38 -6.64 0.26
C HIS A 91 2.46 -6.02 -0.64
N LEU A 92 3.73 -6.22 -0.29
CA LEU A 92 4.88 -5.62 -0.96
C LEU A 92 5.68 -6.62 -1.79
N GLY A 93 5.22 -7.85 -1.93
CA GLY A 93 5.88 -8.92 -2.65
C GLY A 93 5.90 -10.22 -1.85
N PHE A 94 6.67 -11.22 -2.31
CA PHE A 94 6.78 -12.51 -1.63
C PHE A 94 7.39 -12.34 -0.24
N GLY A 95 6.65 -12.77 0.79
CA GLY A 95 7.11 -12.71 2.19
C GLY A 95 7.14 -11.30 2.80
N LEU A 96 6.76 -10.25 2.05
CA LEU A 96 6.72 -8.88 2.54
C LEU A 96 5.28 -8.43 2.73
N PHE A 97 4.95 -8.07 3.96
CA PHE A 97 3.64 -7.59 4.36
C PHE A 97 3.78 -6.30 5.14
N HIS A 98 2.93 -5.32 4.82
CA HIS A 98 2.78 -4.11 5.60
C HIS A 98 1.59 -4.29 6.56
N HIS A 99 1.84 -4.07 7.83
CA HIS A 99 0.83 -4.06 8.89
C HIS A 99 0.63 -2.63 9.37
N ASP A 100 -0.58 -2.13 9.27
CA ASP A 100 -0.92 -0.76 9.72
C ASP A 100 -0.79 -0.61 11.25
N THR A 101 -0.78 -1.73 11.96
CA THR A 101 -0.61 -1.80 13.42
C THR A 101 0.80 -2.22 13.83
N ALA A 102 1.78 -2.09 12.91
CA ALA A 102 3.17 -2.35 13.26
C ALA A 102 3.55 -1.45 14.44
N ASP A 103 4.17 -2.08 15.44
CA ASP A 103 4.68 -1.39 16.62
C ASP A 103 5.86 -0.50 16.19
N VAL A 104 5.55 0.75 15.88
CA VAL A 104 6.52 1.76 15.47
C VAL A 104 7.40 2.22 16.63
N ASP A 105 6.96 1.98 17.85
CA ASP A 105 7.67 2.41 19.06
C ASP A 105 8.91 1.55 19.38
N LYS A 106 9.08 0.42 18.68
CA LYS A 106 10.20 -0.50 18.91
C LYS A 106 11.59 0.15 18.77
N TYR A 107 11.69 1.19 17.95
CA TYR A 107 12.92 1.97 17.71
C TYR A 107 12.72 3.43 18.06
N ASP A 108 11.81 3.70 18.98
CA ASP A 108 11.45 5.06 19.35
C ASP A 108 12.69 5.83 19.81
N ILE A 109 12.79 7.02 19.26
CA ILE A 109 13.83 7.98 19.59
C ILE A 109 13.11 9.09 20.33
N ASP A 110 13.58 9.41 21.53
CA ASP A 110 13.07 10.54 22.27
C ASP A 110 12.98 11.80 21.37
N GLU A 111 11.80 12.41 21.36
CA GLU A 111 11.50 13.64 20.62
C GLU A 111 11.81 13.55 19.10
N PRO A 112 11.18 12.64 18.33
CA PRO A 112 11.46 12.48 16.91
C PRO A 112 11.19 13.75 16.10
N GLU A 113 10.18 14.53 16.44
CA GLU A 113 9.84 15.80 15.78
C GLU A 113 10.97 16.82 15.90
N VAL A 114 11.63 16.91 17.05
CA VAL A 114 12.76 17.82 17.27
C VAL A 114 13.91 17.42 16.36
N ARG A 115 14.22 16.15 16.26
CA ARG A 115 15.30 15.65 15.38
C ARG A 115 14.98 15.82 13.90
N LEU A 116 13.73 15.62 13.49
CA LEU A 116 13.28 15.89 12.13
C LEU A 116 13.47 17.37 11.80
N ALA A 117 13.06 18.27 12.69
CA ALA A 117 13.19 19.70 12.52
C ALA A 117 14.66 20.15 12.46
N GLN A 118 15.52 19.65 13.36
CA GLN A 118 16.95 19.95 13.40
C GLN A 118 17.67 19.65 12.08
N ASN A 119 17.29 18.56 11.42
CA ASN A 119 17.88 18.15 10.15
C ASN A 119 17.04 18.60 8.94
N SER A 120 15.99 19.39 9.15
CA SER A 120 15.05 19.82 8.10
C SER A 120 14.49 18.63 7.30
N LEU A 121 14.28 17.51 7.95
CA LEU A 121 13.71 16.30 7.34
C LEU A 121 12.20 16.43 7.18
N PRO A 122 11.61 15.84 6.14
CA PRO A 122 10.17 15.83 5.98
C PRO A 122 9.49 14.97 7.07
N GLU A 123 8.40 15.48 7.63
CA GLU A 123 7.59 14.73 8.58
C GLU A 123 6.67 13.77 7.83
N ILE A 124 7.03 12.50 7.82
CA ILE A 124 6.29 11.43 7.14
C ILE A 124 5.84 10.42 8.20
N ARG A 125 4.60 10.55 8.63
CA ARG A 125 4.03 9.71 9.71
C ARG A 125 3.46 8.39 9.20
N ASP A 126 3.02 8.37 7.95
CA ASP A 126 2.37 7.21 7.37
C ASP A 126 2.58 7.09 5.85
N GLN A 127 2.03 6.04 5.28
CA GLN A 127 2.09 5.75 3.85
C GLN A 127 1.40 6.81 2.98
N HIS A 128 0.38 7.48 3.50
CA HIS A 128 -0.35 8.51 2.76
C HIS A 128 0.49 9.78 2.68
N ALA A 129 1.07 10.22 3.80
CA ALA A 129 2.00 11.33 3.85
C ALA A 129 3.22 11.10 2.93
N LEU A 130 3.77 9.87 2.90
CA LEU A 130 4.83 9.51 1.97
C LEU A 130 4.39 9.58 0.51
N ALA A 131 3.21 9.04 0.19
CA ALA A 131 2.70 9.07 -1.18
C ALA A 131 2.45 10.52 -1.64
N GLU A 132 1.89 11.36 -0.79
CA GLU A 132 1.68 12.79 -1.05
C GLU A 132 3.00 13.53 -1.27
N ALA A 133 3.98 13.37 -0.38
CA ALA A 133 5.30 13.96 -0.50
C ALA A 133 6.03 13.56 -1.80
N LEU A 134 5.79 12.35 -2.29
CA LEU A 134 6.36 11.82 -3.53
C LEU A 134 5.48 12.11 -4.76
N GLU A 135 4.33 12.75 -4.60
CA GLU A 135 3.32 12.97 -5.66
C GLU A 135 2.90 11.65 -6.33
N LEU A 136 2.65 10.63 -5.52
CA LEU A 136 2.27 9.30 -5.95
C LEU A 136 0.89 8.91 -5.40
N THR A 137 0.20 8.04 -6.14
CA THR A 137 -0.93 7.31 -5.59
C THR A 137 -0.44 6.12 -4.74
N ILE A 138 -1.25 5.66 -3.78
CA ILE A 138 -0.95 4.46 -2.99
C ILE A 138 -0.66 3.22 -3.86
N PRO A 139 -1.41 2.94 -4.96
CA PRO A 139 -1.04 1.86 -5.89
C PRO A 139 0.33 2.02 -6.55
N GLN A 140 0.73 3.24 -6.90
CA GLN A 140 2.07 3.51 -7.46
C GLN A 140 3.16 3.30 -6.41
N LEU A 141 2.97 3.80 -5.18
CA LEU A 141 3.89 3.57 -4.07
C LEU A 141 4.04 2.07 -3.79
N ARG A 142 2.92 1.35 -3.70
CA ARG A 142 2.93 -0.11 -3.54
C ARG A 142 3.68 -0.82 -4.67
N TRP A 143 3.48 -0.39 -5.94
CA TRP A 143 4.18 -0.96 -7.08
C TRP A 143 5.69 -0.74 -6.98
N LEU A 144 6.15 0.43 -6.54
CA LEU A 144 7.58 0.71 -6.34
C LEU A 144 8.21 -0.11 -5.23
N CYS A 145 7.46 -0.40 -4.15
CA CYS A 145 7.90 -1.25 -3.04
C CYS A 145 7.77 -2.74 -3.35
N PHE A 146 7.10 -3.13 -4.45
CA PHE A 146 6.84 -4.52 -4.77
C PHE A 146 8.12 -5.24 -5.17
N GLN A 147 8.43 -6.31 -4.46
CA GLN A 147 9.57 -7.17 -4.72
C GLN A 147 9.11 -8.56 -5.15
N ARG A 148 9.71 -9.09 -6.21
CA ARG A 148 9.53 -10.46 -6.67
C ARG A 148 10.88 -11.13 -6.82
N ASP A 149 11.02 -12.35 -6.29
CA ASP A 149 12.24 -13.13 -6.42
C ASP A 149 12.52 -13.56 -7.88
N VAL A 150 11.47 -13.70 -8.68
CA VAL A 150 11.54 -14.15 -10.08
C VAL A 150 11.53 -13.03 -11.11
N ASP A 151 11.10 -11.81 -10.75
CA ASP A 151 11.05 -10.68 -11.68
C ASP A 151 12.18 -9.69 -11.44
N THR A 152 13.28 -9.91 -12.15
CA THR A 152 14.49 -9.10 -12.04
C THR A 152 14.40 -7.76 -12.79
N GLY A 153 13.31 -7.48 -13.50
CA GLY A 153 13.21 -6.34 -14.43
C GLY A 153 12.19 -5.26 -14.09
N THR A 154 11.40 -5.41 -13.02
CA THR A 154 10.21 -4.57 -12.78
C THR A 154 10.52 -3.07 -12.65
N HIS A 155 11.58 -2.70 -11.94
CA HIS A 155 11.90 -1.30 -11.63
C HIS A 155 13.16 -0.79 -12.33
N TYR A 156 13.95 -1.69 -12.91
CA TYR A 156 15.21 -1.36 -13.55
C TYR A 156 15.23 -1.78 -15.02
N ARG A 157 15.91 -0.97 -15.86
CA ARG A 157 16.35 -1.37 -17.18
C ARG A 157 17.77 -1.92 -17.05
N ARG A 158 18.04 -3.10 -17.61
CA ARG A 158 19.35 -3.77 -17.53
C ARG A 158 19.93 -3.99 -18.92
N TRP A 159 21.26 -3.77 -19.03
CA TRP A 159 22.03 -4.10 -20.24
C TRP A 159 23.47 -4.38 -19.87
N HIS A 160 24.22 -4.93 -20.81
CA HIS A 160 25.62 -5.24 -20.64
C HIS A 160 26.51 -4.30 -21.42
N ILE A 161 27.63 -3.89 -20.84
CA ILE A 161 28.69 -3.13 -21.50
C ILE A 161 30.04 -3.86 -21.35
N PRO A 162 30.95 -3.78 -22.35
CA PRO A 162 32.26 -4.41 -22.25
C PRO A 162 33.13 -3.71 -21.22
N LYS A 163 33.93 -4.49 -20.47
CA LYS A 163 34.95 -3.98 -19.56
C LYS A 163 36.25 -3.75 -20.30
N ARG A 164 37.09 -2.79 -19.87
CA ARG A 164 38.45 -2.56 -20.44
C ARG A 164 39.38 -3.78 -20.30
N THR A 165 39.18 -4.56 -19.23
CA THR A 165 39.98 -5.76 -18.90
C THR A 165 39.42 -7.05 -19.46
N GLY A 166 38.44 -6.98 -20.37
CA GLY A 166 37.71 -8.14 -20.91
C GLY A 166 36.49 -8.50 -20.07
N GLY A 167 35.56 -9.25 -20.70
CA GLY A 167 34.27 -9.62 -20.10
C GLY A 167 33.23 -8.50 -20.18
N MET A 168 32.05 -8.77 -19.61
CA MET A 168 30.87 -7.88 -19.63
C MET A 168 30.53 -7.38 -18.23
N ARG A 169 30.05 -6.14 -18.15
CA ARG A 169 29.52 -5.53 -16.92
C ARG A 169 28.03 -5.33 -17.11
N LEU A 170 27.23 -5.86 -16.20
CA LEU A 170 25.79 -5.59 -16.12
C LEU A 170 25.58 -4.18 -15.57
N ILE A 171 24.86 -3.36 -16.31
CA ILE A 171 24.37 -2.06 -15.88
C ILE A 171 22.88 -2.17 -15.56
N SER A 172 22.47 -1.60 -14.44
CA SER A 172 21.08 -1.50 -14.02
C SER A 172 20.74 -0.03 -13.77
N ALA A 173 19.82 0.52 -14.58
CA ALA A 173 19.35 1.88 -14.40
C ALA A 173 17.88 1.87 -13.93
N PRO A 174 17.52 2.66 -12.94
CA PRO A 174 16.13 2.76 -12.50
C PRO A 174 15.25 3.32 -13.60
N LYS A 175 14.03 2.83 -13.72
CA LYS A 175 13.01 3.40 -14.60
C LYS A 175 12.62 4.82 -14.13
N PRO A 176 12.06 5.68 -15.00
CA PRO A 176 11.86 7.10 -14.68
C PRO A 176 11.13 7.38 -13.37
N LEU A 177 10.06 6.63 -13.07
CA LEU A 177 9.31 6.80 -11.82
C LEU A 177 10.18 6.50 -10.59
N LEU A 178 10.90 5.37 -10.59
CA LEU A 178 11.81 5.03 -9.50
C LEU A 178 12.95 6.04 -9.39
N MET A 179 13.50 6.50 -10.51
CA MET A 179 14.56 7.52 -10.53
C MET A 179 14.10 8.84 -9.90
N ARG A 180 12.87 9.28 -10.16
CA ARG A 180 12.26 10.48 -9.55
C ARG A 180 12.19 10.32 -8.03
N VAL A 181 11.68 9.19 -7.55
CA VAL A 181 11.57 8.90 -6.12
C VAL A 181 12.94 8.83 -5.46
N GLN A 182 13.92 8.15 -6.06
CA GLN A 182 15.28 8.07 -5.52
C GLN A 182 15.94 9.45 -5.42
N ARG A 183 15.75 10.32 -6.42
CA ARG A 183 16.25 11.71 -6.38
C ARG A 183 15.60 12.51 -5.27
N TRP A 184 14.28 12.39 -5.11
CA TRP A 184 13.56 13.06 -4.04
C TRP A 184 14.07 12.61 -2.67
N LEU A 185 14.21 11.31 -2.44
CA LEU A 185 14.75 10.74 -1.19
C LEU A 185 16.18 11.22 -0.94
N ASN A 186 17.01 11.25 -1.98
CA ASN A 186 18.38 11.77 -1.83
C ASN A 186 18.39 13.22 -1.35
N GLN A 187 17.64 14.09 -2.01
CA GLN A 187 17.63 15.54 -1.73
C GLN A 187 16.94 15.90 -0.42
N ASN A 188 15.88 15.18 -0.05
CA ASN A 188 15.05 15.53 1.09
C ASN A 188 15.36 14.73 2.36
N VAL A 189 16.09 13.63 2.22
CA VAL A 189 16.45 12.77 3.36
C VAL A 189 17.96 12.59 3.43
N SER A 190 18.59 11.93 2.44
CA SER A 190 19.98 11.50 2.56
C SER A 190 20.98 12.67 2.66
N GLU A 191 20.79 13.71 1.85
CA GLU A 191 21.68 14.90 1.86
C GLU A 191 21.51 15.79 3.10
N ARG A 192 20.42 15.60 3.86
CA ARG A 192 20.13 16.37 5.07
C ARG A 192 20.61 15.69 6.35
N LEU A 193 20.93 14.41 6.27
CA LEU A 193 21.45 13.66 7.41
C LEU A 193 22.92 14.01 7.68
N PRO A 194 23.33 14.13 8.96
CA PRO A 194 24.71 14.36 9.31
C PRO A 194 25.57 13.15 8.89
N VAL A 195 26.68 13.45 8.24
CA VAL A 195 27.61 12.43 7.74
C VAL A 195 28.81 12.34 8.65
N HIS A 196 29.18 11.12 9.05
CA HIS A 196 30.35 10.88 9.89
C HIS A 196 31.63 11.47 9.27
N GLY A 197 32.52 12.01 10.10
CA GLY A 197 33.75 12.68 9.67
C GLY A 197 34.64 11.86 8.74
N ALA A 198 34.70 10.52 8.98
CA ALA A 198 35.52 9.61 8.18
C ALA A 198 34.86 9.18 6.84
N ALA A 199 33.59 9.53 6.58
CA ALA A 199 32.94 9.19 5.32
C ALA A 199 33.28 10.22 4.25
N HIS A 200 34.06 9.85 3.23
CA HIS A 200 34.45 10.73 2.11
C HIS A 200 33.83 10.37 0.78
N GLY A 201 33.29 9.12 0.63
CA GLY A 201 32.65 8.69 -0.59
C GLY A 201 31.23 9.25 -0.71
N PHE A 202 30.87 9.75 -1.90
CA PHE A 202 29.55 10.27 -2.24
C PHE A 202 29.05 11.45 -1.38
N VAL A 203 29.95 12.12 -0.66
CA VAL A 203 29.64 13.29 0.16
C VAL A 203 30.04 14.55 -0.59
N ARG A 204 29.12 15.50 -0.70
CA ARG A 204 29.39 16.78 -1.37
C ARG A 204 30.53 17.53 -0.69
N GLY A 205 31.47 18.06 -1.49
CA GLY A 205 32.65 18.77 -1.01
C GLY A 205 33.77 17.88 -0.46
N ARG A 206 33.60 16.55 -0.45
CA ARG A 206 34.66 15.58 -0.11
C ARG A 206 35.17 14.86 -1.35
N SER A 207 36.41 14.41 -1.32
CA SER A 207 37.08 13.76 -2.45
C SER A 207 38.04 12.68 -1.99
N THR A 208 38.65 11.97 -2.94
CA THR A 208 39.74 11.02 -2.66
C THR A 208 40.94 11.72 -2.02
N VAL A 209 41.21 12.99 -2.39
CA VAL A 209 42.28 13.81 -1.79
C VAL A 209 41.98 14.13 -0.33
N SER A 210 40.74 14.57 -0.03
CA SER A 210 40.35 14.83 1.36
C SER A 210 40.35 13.54 2.22
N ASN A 211 40.04 12.37 1.63
CA ASN A 211 40.16 11.09 2.32
C ASN A 211 41.66 10.78 2.61
N ALA A 212 42.50 10.88 1.61
CA ALA A 212 43.95 10.63 1.77
C ALA A 212 44.58 11.56 2.82
N ALA A 213 44.15 12.83 2.86
CA ALA A 213 44.65 13.81 3.83
C ALA A 213 44.38 13.42 5.29
N MET A 214 43.30 12.69 5.56
CA MET A 214 43.00 12.18 6.91
C MET A 214 43.96 11.10 7.40
N HIS A 215 44.68 10.47 6.48
CA HIS A 215 45.70 9.45 6.79
C HIS A 215 47.15 9.97 6.62
N ALA A 216 47.32 11.22 6.21
CA ALA A 216 48.65 11.83 6.09
C ALA A 216 49.24 12.01 7.50
N GLY A 217 50.41 11.40 7.73
CA GLY A 217 51.10 11.44 9.02
C GLY A 217 50.70 10.36 10.02
N ALA A 218 49.83 9.44 9.66
CA ALA A 218 49.57 8.26 10.47
C ALA A 218 50.81 7.34 10.43
N THR A 219 51.47 7.16 11.55
CA THR A 219 52.51 6.14 11.72
C THR A 219 51.84 4.77 11.88
N THR A 220 52.23 3.78 11.10
CA THR A 220 51.87 2.37 11.23
C THR A 220 52.48 1.78 12.47
#